data_2b57ab877133f2724b5517438d2284eb
#
_entry.id   2b57ab877133f2724b5517438d2284eb
#
_cell.length_a   1.000
_cell.length_b   1.000
_cell.length_c   1.000
_cell.angle_alpha   90.00
_cell.angle_beta   90.00
_cell.angle_gamma   90.00
#
_symmetry.space_group_name_H-M   'P 1'
#
loop_
_entity.id
_entity.type
_entity.pdbx_description
1 polymer ?
#
loop_
_entity_poly.entity_id
_entity_poly.type
_entity_poly.pdbx_seq_one_letter_code
_entity_poly.pdbx_strand_id
1 'polypeptide(L)'
;MDNNKEMIEGLVSQILDDYHDDKIINQQALFSQPDKEAVCDLLSKLIKIMYPGYFKGTSFRYYNLDSQIAVLLEDIMYNLRKQVVLALPQNPKYRSLSHHELVNMSEKISNDFFKRIPKIRALVETDVAAFFDGDPAAYNYNEIILCYPGLLAITTNRIAHELHLLGVPLIPRMMTEHAHSKTGIDIHPGATIGKNFFIDHGTGIVVGETTIIGDNVKVYQGVTIGALSTRGGQKLKGVKRHPTIEDNVIIYAGASILGGETVIGRGAVIGSNAFITLSLIHISEPTRQEAI
;
A
#
# COMPACT_ATOMS: atom_id res chain seq x y z
N MET A 1 5.00 17.36 -48.00
CA MET A 1 4.96 16.11 -47.21
C MET A 1 6.37 15.59 -46.89
N ASP A 2 7.38 15.77 -47.76
CA ASP A 2 8.75 15.29 -47.48
C ASP A 2 9.43 16.00 -46.29
N ASN A 3 9.28 17.31 -46.14
CA ASN A 3 9.96 18.07 -45.10
C ASN A 3 9.57 17.63 -43.64
N ASN A 4 8.34 17.18 -43.40
CA ASN A 4 7.93 16.63 -42.11
C ASN A 4 8.53 15.26 -41.83
N LYS A 5 8.74 14.44 -42.84
CA LYS A 5 9.34 13.10 -42.71
C LYS A 5 10.81 13.21 -42.35
N GLU A 6 11.56 14.03 -43.09
CA GLU A 6 12.98 14.29 -42.79
C GLU A 6 13.20 14.89 -41.40
N MET A 7 12.31 15.83 -40.98
CA MET A 7 12.33 16.38 -39.60
C MET A 7 12.10 15.30 -38.54
N ILE A 8 11.12 14.42 -38.75
CA ILE A 8 10.82 13.31 -37.78
C ILE A 8 11.98 12.33 -37.72
N GLU A 9 12.57 11.97 -38.88
CA GLU A 9 13.74 11.07 -38.94
C GLU A 9 14.95 11.68 -38.20
N GLY A 10 15.19 12.97 -38.36
CA GLY A 10 16.24 13.68 -37.63
C GLY A 10 16.01 13.72 -36.13
N LEU A 11 14.77 13.97 -35.67
CA LEU A 11 14.40 13.93 -34.25
C LEU A 11 14.52 12.53 -33.66
N VAL A 12 14.10 11.50 -34.40
CA VAL A 12 14.27 10.09 -33.97
C VAL A 12 15.73 9.75 -33.78
N SER A 13 16.62 10.15 -34.71
CA SER A 13 18.04 9.92 -34.56
C SER A 13 18.62 10.59 -33.32
N GLN A 14 18.28 11.86 -33.08
CA GLN A 14 18.74 12.60 -31.90
C GLN A 14 18.25 11.95 -30.58
N ILE A 15 17.01 11.49 -30.54
CA ILE A 15 16.42 10.83 -29.33
C ILE A 15 17.10 9.47 -29.12
N LEU A 16 17.36 8.70 -30.18
CA LEU A 16 18.05 7.42 -30.08
C LEU A 16 19.50 7.58 -29.61
N ASP A 17 20.21 8.60 -30.09
CA ASP A 17 21.55 8.92 -29.62
C ASP A 17 21.55 9.26 -28.13
N ASP A 18 20.57 10.04 -27.67
CA ASP A 18 20.35 10.34 -26.25
C ASP A 18 20.02 9.08 -25.39
N TYR A 19 19.31 8.12 -25.95
CA TYR A 19 19.00 6.85 -25.28
C TYR A 19 20.20 5.91 -25.14
N HIS A 20 21.22 6.06 -25.99
CA HIS A 20 22.48 5.29 -25.89
C HIS A 20 23.40 5.82 -24.78
N ASP A 21 23.18 7.03 -24.27
CA ASP A 21 23.90 7.53 -23.12
C ASP A 21 23.54 6.73 -21.85
N ASP A 22 24.54 6.51 -20.98
CA ASP A 22 24.36 5.84 -19.68
C ASP A 22 23.68 6.77 -18.67
N LYS A 23 22.38 7.03 -18.87
CA LYS A 23 21.55 7.86 -17.98
C LYS A 23 20.76 7.00 -17.03
N ILE A 24 20.60 7.48 -15.76
CA ILE A 24 19.80 6.81 -14.72
C ILE A 24 18.35 6.57 -15.16
N ILE A 25 17.83 7.43 -16.04
CA ILE A 25 16.47 7.35 -16.57
C ILE A 25 16.31 6.34 -17.71
N ASN A 26 17.42 5.86 -18.28
CA ASN A 26 17.41 4.91 -19.40
C ASN A 26 17.43 3.47 -18.87
N GLN A 27 16.48 2.65 -19.35
CA GLN A 27 16.46 1.22 -19.08
C GLN A 27 16.86 0.46 -20.35
N GLN A 28 18.10 -0.04 -20.38
CA GLN A 28 18.64 -0.72 -21.54
C GLN A 28 17.99 -2.10 -21.79
N ALA A 29 17.56 -2.80 -20.74
CA ALA A 29 16.89 -4.08 -20.87
C ALA A 29 15.36 -3.87 -20.94
N LEU A 30 14.83 -3.81 -22.15
CA LEU A 30 13.40 -3.71 -22.39
C LEU A 30 12.65 -4.85 -21.71
N PHE A 31 11.51 -4.53 -21.05
CA PHE A 31 10.64 -5.50 -20.37
C PHE A 31 11.26 -6.25 -19.18
N SER A 32 12.34 -5.75 -18.60
CA SER A 32 12.99 -6.34 -17.43
C SER A 32 12.39 -5.91 -16.10
N GLN A 33 11.45 -4.97 -16.10
CA GLN A 33 10.79 -4.43 -14.91
C GLN A 33 9.33 -4.91 -14.83
N PRO A 34 8.75 -4.98 -13.61
CA PRO A 34 7.31 -5.19 -13.47
C PRO A 34 6.52 -4.12 -14.22
N ASP A 35 5.45 -4.55 -14.87
CA ASP A 35 4.53 -3.66 -15.56
C ASP A 35 3.54 -3.03 -14.57
N LYS A 36 3.49 -1.69 -14.55
CA LYS A 36 2.66 -0.93 -13.61
C LYS A 36 1.17 -1.19 -13.83
N GLU A 37 0.73 -1.27 -15.06
CA GLU A 37 -0.69 -1.49 -15.39
C GLU A 37 -1.10 -2.91 -15.02
N ALA A 38 -0.25 -3.90 -15.29
CA ALA A 38 -0.47 -5.27 -14.87
C ALA A 38 -0.57 -5.41 -13.34
N VAL A 39 0.26 -4.70 -12.58
CA VAL A 39 0.20 -4.68 -11.11
C VAL A 39 -1.08 -4.01 -10.61
N CYS A 40 -1.54 -2.94 -11.25
CA CYS A 40 -2.82 -2.28 -10.91
C CYS A 40 -4.02 -3.19 -11.22
N ASP A 41 -3.99 -3.93 -12.33
CA ASP A 41 -5.02 -4.91 -12.67
C ASP A 41 -5.04 -6.08 -11.67
N LEU A 42 -3.87 -6.60 -11.28
CA LEU A 42 -3.74 -7.59 -10.22
C LEU A 42 -4.38 -7.11 -8.91
N LEU A 43 -4.09 -5.88 -8.49
CA LEU A 43 -4.68 -5.30 -7.29
C LEU A 43 -6.21 -5.22 -7.41
N SER A 44 -6.72 -4.76 -8.55
CA SER A 44 -8.17 -4.69 -8.81
C SER A 44 -8.84 -6.05 -8.68
N LYS A 45 -8.21 -7.11 -9.21
CA LYS A 45 -8.68 -8.49 -9.11
C LYS A 45 -8.61 -9.04 -7.69
N LEU A 46 -7.55 -8.73 -6.94
CA LEU A 46 -7.42 -9.09 -5.52
C LEU A 46 -8.49 -8.42 -4.67
N ILE A 47 -8.83 -7.15 -4.92
CA ILE A 47 -9.94 -6.46 -4.25
C ILE A 47 -11.28 -7.17 -4.51
N LYS A 48 -11.52 -7.71 -5.71
CA LYS A 48 -12.72 -8.54 -5.98
C LYS A 48 -12.75 -9.82 -5.15
N ILE A 49 -11.60 -10.42 -4.86
CA ILE A 49 -11.47 -11.58 -3.96
C ILE A 49 -11.75 -11.17 -2.50
N MET A 50 -11.31 -9.97 -2.09
CA MET A 50 -11.59 -9.47 -0.74
C MET A 50 -13.09 -9.25 -0.52
N TYR A 51 -13.80 -8.73 -1.52
CA TYR A 51 -15.21 -8.32 -1.45
C TYR A 51 -16.06 -9.07 -2.50
N PRO A 52 -16.32 -10.37 -2.33
CA PRO A 52 -17.09 -11.15 -3.29
C PRO A 52 -18.51 -10.59 -3.45
N GLY A 53 -18.93 -10.39 -4.71
CA GLY A 53 -20.25 -9.88 -5.05
C GLY A 53 -20.39 -8.35 -5.13
N TYR A 54 -19.43 -7.58 -4.63
CA TYR A 54 -19.49 -6.10 -4.68
C TYR A 54 -19.00 -5.51 -6.01
N PHE A 55 -17.92 -6.03 -6.56
CA PHE A 55 -17.31 -5.49 -7.77
C PHE A 55 -17.55 -6.43 -8.97
N LYS A 56 -18.52 -6.07 -9.80
CA LYS A 56 -18.91 -6.88 -10.98
C LYS A 56 -17.85 -6.78 -12.08
N GLY A 57 -17.51 -7.92 -12.68
CA GLY A 57 -16.82 -7.98 -13.98
C GLY A 57 -17.81 -7.77 -15.12
N THR A 58 -17.38 -7.18 -16.23
CA THR A 58 -18.21 -6.84 -17.39
C THR A 58 -18.74 -8.06 -18.17
N SER A 59 -18.26 -9.28 -17.88
CA SER A 59 -18.42 -10.41 -18.80
C SER A 59 -19.11 -11.66 -18.23
N PHE A 60 -19.58 -11.70 -16.99
CA PHE A 60 -20.09 -12.94 -16.42
C PHE A 60 -21.53 -12.87 -15.91
N ARG A 61 -22.40 -13.70 -16.51
CA ARG A 61 -23.67 -14.08 -15.89
C ARG A 61 -23.40 -15.12 -14.81
N TYR A 62 -23.88 -14.83 -13.58
CA TYR A 62 -23.62 -15.65 -12.40
C TYR A 62 -24.35 -16.99 -12.44
N TYR A 63 -23.76 -18.02 -13.01
CA TYR A 63 -24.30 -19.37 -12.90
C TYR A 63 -23.52 -20.28 -11.93
N ASN A 64 -22.27 -19.92 -11.58
CA ASN A 64 -21.46 -20.70 -10.64
C ASN A 64 -20.35 -19.84 -10.02
N LEU A 65 -20.47 -19.53 -8.73
CA LEU A 65 -19.48 -18.73 -7.97
C LEU A 65 -18.11 -19.43 -7.93
N ASP A 66 -18.10 -20.77 -7.76
CA ASP A 66 -16.87 -21.54 -7.64
C ASP A 66 -16.02 -21.44 -8.91
N SER A 67 -16.66 -21.60 -10.08
CA SER A 67 -15.97 -21.46 -11.38
C SER A 67 -15.42 -20.05 -11.60
N GLN A 68 -16.14 -19.02 -11.16
CA GLN A 68 -15.67 -17.64 -11.30
C GLN A 68 -14.46 -17.36 -10.40
N ILE A 69 -14.49 -17.82 -9.15
CA ILE A 69 -13.38 -17.71 -8.24
C ILE A 69 -12.17 -18.49 -8.78
N ALA A 70 -12.37 -19.68 -9.30
CA ALA A 70 -11.29 -20.48 -9.88
C ALA A 70 -10.60 -19.76 -11.04
N VAL A 71 -11.36 -19.27 -12.02
CA VAL A 71 -10.81 -18.51 -13.16
C VAL A 71 -10.09 -17.24 -12.71
N LEU A 72 -10.68 -16.51 -11.76
CA LEU A 72 -10.08 -15.30 -11.22
C LEU A 72 -8.78 -15.59 -10.48
N LEU A 73 -8.73 -16.65 -9.68
CA LEU A 73 -7.52 -17.08 -8.96
C LEU A 73 -6.42 -17.53 -9.93
N GLU A 74 -6.75 -18.33 -10.95
CA GLU A 74 -5.79 -18.76 -11.97
C GLU A 74 -5.15 -17.57 -12.68
N ASP A 75 -5.95 -16.59 -13.09
CA ASP A 75 -5.46 -15.38 -13.75
C ASP A 75 -4.57 -14.55 -12.83
N ILE A 76 -4.99 -14.32 -11.57
CA ILE A 76 -4.17 -13.60 -10.59
C ILE A 76 -2.86 -14.35 -10.32
N MET A 77 -2.91 -15.67 -10.11
CA MET A 77 -1.72 -16.48 -9.84
C MET A 77 -0.72 -16.41 -10.99
N TYR A 78 -1.18 -16.56 -12.21
CA TYR A 78 -0.32 -16.48 -13.40
C TYR A 78 0.35 -15.11 -13.51
N ASN A 79 -0.44 -14.04 -13.44
CA ASN A 79 0.08 -12.68 -13.59
C ASN A 79 0.96 -12.26 -12.41
N LEU A 80 0.61 -12.64 -11.17
CA LEU A 80 1.44 -12.36 -10.00
C LEU A 80 2.82 -13.03 -10.13
N ARG A 81 2.89 -14.31 -10.51
CA ARG A 81 4.15 -15.03 -10.72
C ARG A 81 5.01 -14.32 -11.78
N LYS A 82 4.42 -13.94 -12.90
CA LYS A 82 5.10 -13.21 -13.97
C LYS A 82 5.70 -11.89 -13.47
N GLN A 83 4.93 -11.08 -12.74
CA GLN A 83 5.41 -9.81 -12.22
C GLN A 83 6.46 -10.00 -11.11
N VAL A 84 6.32 -11.01 -10.25
CA VAL A 84 7.29 -11.33 -9.20
C VAL A 84 8.64 -11.75 -9.79
N VAL A 85 8.65 -12.57 -10.86
CA VAL A 85 9.91 -12.93 -11.56
C VAL A 85 10.66 -11.68 -12.01
N LEU A 86 9.96 -10.69 -12.56
CA LEU A 86 10.55 -9.42 -13.00
C LEU A 86 11.01 -8.52 -11.84
N ALA A 87 10.31 -8.61 -10.70
CA ALA A 87 10.62 -7.79 -9.52
C ALA A 87 11.82 -8.31 -8.71
N LEU A 88 11.95 -9.63 -8.56
CA LEU A 88 12.95 -10.24 -7.68
C LEU A 88 14.38 -9.74 -7.89
N PRO A 89 14.91 -9.59 -9.14
CA PRO A 89 16.27 -9.12 -9.38
C PRO A 89 16.56 -7.69 -8.88
N GLN A 90 15.53 -6.90 -8.56
CA GLN A 90 15.69 -5.58 -7.96
C GLN A 90 16.23 -5.64 -6.52
N ASN A 91 16.04 -6.77 -5.85
CA ASN A 91 16.68 -7.03 -4.57
C ASN A 91 18.08 -7.64 -4.81
N PRO A 92 19.15 -7.02 -4.29
CA PRO A 92 20.52 -7.53 -4.46
C PRO A 92 20.70 -9.01 -4.11
N LYS A 93 19.90 -9.52 -3.14
CA LYS A 93 19.90 -10.92 -2.70
C LYS A 93 19.58 -11.90 -3.84
N TYR A 94 18.77 -11.51 -4.82
CA TYR A 94 18.27 -12.38 -5.89
C TYR A 94 18.86 -12.06 -7.25
N ARG A 95 19.74 -11.05 -7.34
CA ARG A 95 20.28 -10.57 -8.62
C ARG A 95 21.12 -11.62 -9.36
N SER A 96 21.77 -12.53 -8.63
CA SER A 96 22.62 -13.58 -9.20
C SER A 96 21.90 -14.87 -9.52
N LEU A 97 20.59 -14.96 -9.22
CA LEU A 97 19.82 -16.17 -9.49
C LEU A 97 19.56 -16.33 -10.99
N SER A 98 19.61 -17.58 -11.46
CA SER A 98 19.18 -17.93 -12.81
C SER A 98 17.69 -17.71 -13.01
N HIS A 99 17.26 -17.59 -14.26
CA HIS A 99 15.83 -17.45 -14.57
C HIS A 99 14.98 -18.59 -13.99
N HIS A 100 15.47 -19.82 -14.03
CA HIS A 100 14.80 -20.98 -13.46
C HIS A 100 14.62 -20.87 -11.95
N GLU A 101 15.65 -20.42 -11.23
CA GLU A 101 15.55 -20.19 -9.77
C GLU A 101 14.58 -19.06 -9.42
N LEU A 102 14.56 -17.99 -10.22
CA LEU A 102 13.60 -16.89 -10.05
C LEU A 102 12.17 -17.36 -10.27
N VAL A 103 11.90 -18.21 -11.26
CA VAL A 103 10.58 -18.82 -11.52
C VAL A 103 10.15 -19.67 -10.32
N ASN A 104 11.01 -20.58 -9.86
CA ASN A 104 10.70 -21.43 -8.69
C ASN A 104 10.44 -20.59 -7.43
N MET A 105 11.22 -19.52 -7.23
CA MET A 105 11.02 -18.59 -6.10
C MET A 105 9.68 -17.86 -6.22
N SER A 106 9.32 -17.39 -7.42
CA SER A 106 8.05 -16.69 -7.66
C SER A 106 6.85 -17.59 -7.42
N GLU A 107 6.92 -18.88 -7.79
CA GLU A 107 5.88 -19.85 -7.51
C GLU A 107 5.69 -20.06 -6.01
N LYS A 108 6.79 -20.23 -5.26
CA LYS A 108 6.76 -20.35 -3.81
C LYS A 108 6.11 -19.13 -3.16
N ILE A 109 6.58 -17.93 -3.52
CA ILE A 109 6.06 -16.66 -3.00
C ILE A 109 4.56 -16.53 -3.28
N SER A 110 4.14 -16.79 -4.54
CA SER A 110 2.74 -16.71 -4.93
C SER A 110 1.88 -17.69 -4.13
N ASN A 111 2.31 -18.96 -4.03
CA ASN A 111 1.59 -19.96 -3.26
C ASN A 111 1.47 -19.58 -1.78
N ASP A 112 2.54 -19.06 -1.17
CA ASP A 112 2.53 -18.62 0.22
C ASP A 112 1.67 -17.36 0.43
N PHE A 113 1.63 -16.46 -0.54
CA PHE A 113 0.72 -15.31 -0.53
C PHE A 113 -0.74 -15.75 -0.57
N PHE A 114 -1.12 -16.66 -1.47
CA PHE A 114 -2.51 -17.12 -1.59
C PHE A 114 -3.01 -17.83 -0.32
N LYS A 115 -2.15 -18.55 0.39
CA LYS A 115 -2.48 -19.14 1.70
C LYS A 115 -2.82 -18.07 2.76
N ARG A 116 -2.36 -16.83 2.57
CA ARG A 116 -2.62 -15.71 3.49
C ARG A 116 -3.93 -14.96 3.20
N ILE A 117 -4.58 -15.21 2.07
CA ILE A 117 -5.84 -14.55 1.67
C ILE A 117 -6.91 -14.64 2.77
N PRO A 118 -7.19 -15.79 3.41
CA PRO A 118 -8.17 -15.85 4.49
C PRO A 118 -7.83 -14.93 5.68
N LYS A 119 -6.55 -14.85 6.05
CA LYS A 119 -6.06 -13.95 7.12
C LYS A 119 -6.26 -12.47 6.73
N ILE A 120 -5.92 -12.11 5.48
CA ILE A 120 -6.12 -10.75 4.98
C ILE A 120 -7.60 -10.39 5.04
N ARG A 121 -8.48 -11.27 4.58
CA ARG A 121 -9.94 -11.05 4.61
C ARG A 121 -10.48 -10.88 6.02
N ALA A 122 -9.99 -11.67 6.99
CA ALA A 122 -10.38 -11.52 8.39
C ALA A 122 -10.01 -10.14 8.95
N LEU A 123 -8.82 -9.59 8.58
CA LEU A 123 -8.44 -8.24 8.98
C LEU A 123 -9.31 -7.18 8.29
N VAL A 124 -9.56 -7.32 6.99
CA VAL A 124 -10.41 -6.41 6.21
C VAL A 124 -11.84 -6.37 6.78
N GLU A 125 -12.38 -7.51 7.20
CA GLU A 125 -13.70 -7.58 7.86
C GLU A 125 -13.74 -6.73 9.14
N THR A 126 -12.68 -6.80 9.98
CA THR A 126 -12.59 -5.96 11.17
C THR A 126 -12.49 -4.48 10.85
N ASP A 127 -11.79 -4.13 9.76
CA ASP A 127 -11.71 -2.73 9.31
C ASP A 127 -13.08 -2.23 8.83
N VAL A 128 -13.82 -3.02 8.02
CA VAL A 128 -15.19 -2.65 7.59
C VAL A 128 -16.10 -2.40 8.80
N ALA A 129 -16.04 -3.24 9.84
CA ALA A 129 -16.78 -3.03 11.06
C ALA A 129 -16.37 -1.73 11.76
N ALA A 130 -15.07 -1.46 11.87
CA ALA A 130 -14.55 -0.24 12.48
C ALA A 130 -14.98 1.04 11.75
N PHE A 131 -15.10 0.98 10.41
CA PHE A 131 -15.62 2.10 9.61
C PHE A 131 -17.10 2.35 9.92
N PHE A 132 -17.90 1.30 10.04
CA PHE A 132 -19.32 1.43 10.36
C PHE A 132 -19.53 1.97 11.77
N ASP A 133 -18.79 1.45 12.75
CA ASP A 133 -18.85 1.90 14.14
C ASP A 133 -18.26 3.31 14.34
N GLY A 134 -17.37 3.73 13.44
CA GLY A 134 -16.65 5.01 13.53
C GLY A 134 -17.37 6.18 12.89
N ASP A 135 -18.21 5.96 11.90
CA ASP A 135 -18.91 6.99 11.15
C ASP A 135 -20.44 6.88 11.32
N PRO A 136 -21.04 7.75 12.14
CA PRO A 136 -22.49 7.77 12.34
C PRO A 136 -23.28 8.14 11.08
N ALA A 137 -22.63 8.69 10.03
CA ALA A 137 -23.28 9.01 8.78
C ALA A 137 -23.37 7.80 7.83
N ALA A 138 -22.64 6.71 8.11
CA ALA A 138 -22.66 5.51 7.29
C ALA A 138 -24.03 4.82 7.34
N TYR A 139 -24.68 4.69 6.18
CA TYR A 139 -25.99 4.07 6.08
C TYR A 139 -25.97 2.56 6.34
N ASN A 140 -24.95 1.87 5.81
CA ASN A 140 -24.73 0.43 5.97
C ASN A 140 -23.33 0.00 5.51
N TYR A 141 -22.97 -1.28 5.70
CA TYR A 141 -21.70 -1.84 5.25
C TYR A 141 -21.47 -1.77 3.74
N ASN A 142 -22.54 -1.80 2.93
CA ASN A 142 -22.41 -1.72 1.47
C ASN A 142 -21.89 -0.34 1.03
N GLU A 143 -22.37 0.72 1.68
CA GLU A 143 -21.89 2.09 1.42
C GLU A 143 -20.39 2.20 1.74
N ILE A 144 -19.96 1.66 2.88
CA ILE A 144 -18.56 1.67 3.29
C ILE A 144 -17.69 0.96 2.24
N ILE A 145 -18.08 -0.25 1.82
CA ILE A 145 -17.30 -1.05 0.87
C ILE A 145 -17.25 -0.38 -0.51
N LEU A 146 -18.33 0.27 -0.94
CA LEU A 146 -18.43 0.84 -2.27
C LEU A 146 -17.89 2.28 -2.38
N CYS A 147 -17.92 3.05 -1.28
CA CYS A 147 -17.73 4.49 -1.35
C CYS A 147 -16.53 5.03 -0.57
N TYR A 148 -16.03 4.33 0.46
CA TYR A 148 -15.06 4.91 1.38
C TYR A 148 -13.61 4.76 0.87
N PRO A 149 -12.91 5.88 0.60
CA PRO A 149 -11.53 5.86 0.14
C PRO A 149 -10.57 5.29 1.21
N GLY A 150 -10.85 5.54 2.49
CA GLY A 150 -10.07 4.97 3.60
C GLY A 150 -10.07 3.45 3.59
N LEU A 151 -11.20 2.81 3.28
CA LEU A 151 -11.28 1.36 3.19
C LEU A 151 -10.48 0.82 2.00
N LEU A 152 -10.51 1.50 0.84
CA LEU A 152 -9.67 1.12 -0.31
C LEU A 152 -8.18 1.19 0.04
N ALA A 153 -7.75 2.24 0.73
CA ALA A 153 -6.36 2.43 1.12
C ALA A 153 -5.88 1.34 2.08
N ILE A 154 -6.64 1.06 3.15
CA ILE A 154 -6.24 0.03 4.13
C ILE A 154 -6.31 -1.39 3.53
N THR A 155 -7.33 -1.71 2.74
CA THR A 155 -7.42 -3.01 2.05
C THR A 155 -6.23 -3.24 1.14
N THR A 156 -5.84 -2.21 0.37
CA THR A 156 -4.64 -2.27 -0.47
C THR A 156 -3.39 -2.47 0.36
N ASN A 157 -3.26 -1.75 1.49
CA ASN A 157 -2.12 -1.94 2.39
C ASN A 157 -2.07 -3.37 2.95
N ARG A 158 -3.18 -3.96 3.41
CA ARG A 158 -3.26 -5.35 3.90
C ARG A 158 -2.72 -6.35 2.87
N ILE A 159 -3.12 -6.19 1.60
CA ILE A 159 -2.65 -7.02 0.49
C ILE A 159 -1.15 -6.81 0.22
N ALA A 160 -0.74 -5.56 0.07
CA ALA A 160 0.64 -5.18 -0.25
C ALA A 160 1.61 -5.53 0.88
N HIS A 161 1.19 -5.41 2.14
CA HIS A 161 1.99 -5.76 3.32
C HIS A 161 2.37 -7.25 3.33
N GLU A 162 1.46 -8.15 3.01
CA GLU A 162 1.76 -9.58 2.97
C GLU A 162 2.75 -9.94 1.84
N LEU A 163 2.69 -9.27 0.69
CA LEU A 163 3.72 -9.39 -0.36
C LEU A 163 5.06 -8.78 0.09
N HIS A 164 5.04 -7.67 0.81
CA HIS A 164 6.24 -7.06 1.39
C HIS A 164 6.91 -8.00 2.40
N LEU A 165 6.15 -8.64 3.29
CA LEU A 165 6.66 -9.63 4.24
C LEU A 165 7.25 -10.88 3.56
N LEU A 166 6.78 -11.22 2.35
CA LEU A 166 7.35 -12.27 1.52
C LEU A 166 8.62 -11.83 0.77
N GLY A 167 9.05 -10.58 0.95
CA GLY A 167 10.27 -10.05 0.38
C GLY A 167 10.17 -9.67 -1.10
N VAL A 168 8.96 -9.48 -1.63
CA VAL A 168 8.72 -9.03 -2.99
C VAL A 168 9.10 -7.55 -3.12
N PRO A 169 10.08 -7.19 -3.97
CA PRO A 169 10.42 -5.79 -4.19
C PRO A 169 9.43 -5.13 -5.17
N LEU A 170 9.35 -3.81 -5.17
CA LEU A 170 8.59 -2.93 -6.06
C LEU A 170 7.07 -3.12 -6.01
N ILE A 171 6.56 -4.32 -6.27
CA ILE A 171 5.13 -4.61 -6.44
C ILE A 171 4.28 -4.12 -5.27
N PRO A 172 4.64 -4.38 -3.98
CA PRO A 172 3.89 -3.84 -2.85
C PRO A 172 3.79 -2.32 -2.88
N ARG A 173 4.90 -1.62 -3.21
CA ARG A 173 4.91 -0.16 -3.31
C ARG A 173 4.08 0.34 -4.50
N MET A 174 4.14 -0.32 -5.65
CA MET A 174 3.30 0.03 -6.81
C MET A 174 1.81 -0.07 -6.47
N MET A 175 1.40 -1.08 -5.70
CA MET A 175 0.02 -1.23 -5.23
C MET A 175 -0.39 -0.10 -4.29
N THR A 176 0.42 0.23 -3.29
CA THR A 176 0.08 1.30 -2.33
C THR A 176 0.14 2.68 -2.98
N GLU A 177 1.04 2.95 -3.92
CA GLU A 177 1.05 4.19 -4.71
C GLU A 177 -0.16 4.31 -5.63
N HIS A 178 -0.67 3.20 -6.16
CA HIS A 178 -1.93 3.23 -6.90
C HIS A 178 -3.10 3.63 -5.99
N ALA A 179 -3.22 3.07 -4.79
CA ALA A 179 -4.23 3.48 -3.82
C ALA A 179 -4.05 4.94 -3.39
N HIS A 180 -2.81 5.37 -3.12
CA HIS A 180 -2.47 6.77 -2.82
C HIS A 180 -2.96 7.72 -3.90
N SER A 181 -2.70 7.42 -5.17
CA SER A 181 -3.15 8.24 -6.31
C SER A 181 -4.68 8.36 -6.42
N LYS A 182 -5.42 7.38 -5.90
CA LYS A 182 -6.89 7.35 -5.91
C LYS A 182 -7.53 8.01 -4.70
N THR A 183 -6.88 7.94 -3.55
CA THR A 183 -7.48 8.29 -2.25
C THR A 183 -6.82 9.49 -1.57
N GLY A 184 -5.61 9.87 -1.98
CA GLY A 184 -4.79 10.84 -1.26
C GLY A 184 -4.23 10.30 0.08
N ILE A 185 -4.27 8.98 0.31
CA ILE A 185 -3.82 8.31 1.54
C ILE A 185 -2.56 7.50 1.22
N ASP A 186 -1.41 7.90 1.75
CA ASP A 186 -0.11 7.23 1.57
C ASP A 186 0.19 6.32 2.77
N ILE A 187 0.01 5.01 2.63
CA ILE A 187 0.42 4.01 3.62
C ILE A 187 1.50 3.14 3.00
N HIS A 188 2.72 3.21 3.56
CA HIS A 188 3.82 2.37 3.07
C HIS A 188 3.55 0.89 3.34
N PRO A 189 3.81 -0.04 2.39
CA PRO A 189 3.52 -1.47 2.58
C PRO A 189 4.31 -2.13 3.71
N GLY A 190 5.39 -1.51 4.18
CA GLY A 190 6.16 -1.96 5.35
C GLY A 190 5.51 -1.63 6.70
N ALA A 191 4.54 -0.73 6.75
CA ALA A 191 3.82 -0.40 7.98
C ALA A 191 3.04 -1.60 8.49
N THR A 192 3.16 -1.90 9.79
CA THR A 192 2.41 -2.96 10.46
C THR A 192 1.19 -2.34 11.14
N ILE A 193 -0.01 -2.79 10.78
CA ILE A 193 -1.27 -2.22 11.25
C ILE A 193 -2.14 -3.33 11.84
N GLY A 194 -2.57 -3.16 13.09
CA GLY A 194 -3.46 -4.04 13.81
C GLY A 194 -4.87 -4.11 13.21
N LYS A 195 -5.80 -4.76 13.87
CA LYS A 195 -7.21 -4.91 13.45
C LYS A 195 -8.04 -3.69 13.83
N ASN A 196 -9.26 -3.58 13.23
CA ASN A 196 -10.19 -2.48 13.49
C ASN A 196 -9.57 -1.09 13.23
N PHE A 197 -8.78 -0.97 12.16
CA PHE A 197 -8.16 0.31 11.80
C PHE A 197 -9.15 1.17 11.04
N PHE A 198 -9.41 2.38 11.56
CA PHE A 198 -10.39 3.31 10.98
C PHE A 198 -9.71 4.56 10.44
N ILE A 199 -10.06 4.93 9.22
CA ILE A 199 -9.65 6.19 8.57
C ILE A 199 -10.89 7.00 8.25
N ASP A 200 -11.01 8.19 8.83
CA ASP A 200 -12.07 9.14 8.49
C ASP A 200 -11.56 10.20 7.51
N HIS A 201 -12.32 10.45 6.44
CA HIS A 201 -11.98 11.29 5.29
C HIS A 201 -10.67 10.88 4.60
N GLY A 202 -9.58 10.92 5.28
CA GLY A 202 -8.29 10.29 4.96
C GLY A 202 -7.35 11.12 4.08
N THR A 203 -7.80 12.05 3.27
CA THR A 203 -6.94 12.84 2.38
C THR A 203 -5.75 13.43 3.11
N GLY A 204 -4.53 13.19 2.61
CA GLY A 204 -3.29 13.73 3.17
C GLY A 204 -2.73 12.92 4.34
N ILE A 205 -3.27 11.74 4.66
CA ILE A 205 -2.64 10.83 5.63
C ILE A 205 -1.35 10.27 5.03
N VAL A 206 -0.29 10.26 5.86
CA VAL A 206 0.99 9.61 5.55
C VAL A 206 1.39 8.66 6.67
N VAL A 207 1.60 7.39 6.35
CA VAL A 207 2.07 6.35 7.28
C VAL A 207 3.38 5.76 6.75
N GLY A 208 4.49 6.01 7.46
CA GLY A 208 5.83 5.62 7.02
C GLY A 208 6.15 4.14 7.21
N GLU A 209 7.20 3.67 6.51
CA GLU A 209 7.60 2.26 6.35
C GLU A 209 7.71 1.46 7.66
N THR A 210 8.32 2.02 8.68
CA THR A 210 8.60 1.31 9.94
C THR A 210 7.61 1.64 11.05
N THR A 211 6.44 2.20 10.70
CA THR A 211 5.35 2.46 11.64
C THR A 211 4.77 1.16 12.14
N ILE A 212 4.45 1.12 13.43
CA ILE A 212 3.68 0.06 14.08
C ILE A 212 2.42 0.70 14.65
N ILE A 213 1.26 0.19 14.26
CA ILE A 213 -0.05 0.63 14.73
C ILE A 213 -0.75 -0.57 15.36
N GLY A 214 -1.25 -0.41 16.59
CA GLY A 214 -1.99 -1.42 17.33
C GLY A 214 -3.44 -1.58 16.84
N ASP A 215 -4.24 -2.23 17.67
CA ASP A 215 -5.66 -2.50 17.40
C ASP A 215 -6.55 -1.29 17.74
N ASN A 216 -7.69 -1.16 17.04
CA ASN A 216 -8.72 -0.13 17.29
C ASN A 216 -8.21 1.32 17.21
N VAL A 217 -7.28 1.60 16.33
CA VAL A 217 -6.74 2.94 16.13
C VAL A 217 -7.58 3.70 15.10
N LYS A 218 -7.90 4.97 15.43
CA LYS A 218 -8.66 5.88 14.55
C LYS A 218 -7.77 7.03 14.09
N VAL A 219 -7.76 7.31 12.78
CA VAL A 219 -6.92 8.35 12.18
C VAL A 219 -7.76 9.22 11.25
N TYR A 220 -7.64 10.53 11.41
CA TYR A 220 -8.36 11.51 10.60
C TYR A 220 -7.45 12.12 9.51
N GLN A 221 -8.06 12.87 8.58
CA GLN A 221 -7.36 13.46 7.44
C GLN A 221 -6.14 14.30 7.83
N GLY A 222 -5.13 14.33 6.96
CA GLY A 222 -3.93 15.14 7.12
C GLY A 222 -2.94 14.65 8.19
N VAL A 223 -3.20 13.53 8.85
CA VAL A 223 -2.30 12.98 9.86
C VAL A 223 -1.01 12.46 9.22
N THR A 224 0.12 12.81 9.80
CA THR A 224 1.45 12.31 9.39
C THR A 224 2.07 11.47 10.51
N ILE A 225 2.31 10.18 10.25
CA ILE A 225 3.09 9.28 11.11
C ILE A 225 4.42 9.02 10.39
N GLY A 226 5.41 9.88 10.66
CA GLY A 226 6.59 10.06 9.83
C GLY A 226 7.92 9.89 10.54
N ALA A 227 9.02 10.00 9.78
CA ALA A 227 10.36 10.10 10.33
C ALA A 227 10.64 11.53 10.83
N LEU A 228 11.36 11.66 11.94
CA LEU A 228 11.77 12.96 12.46
C LEU A 228 12.75 13.69 11.51
N SER A 229 13.61 12.92 10.83
CA SER A 229 14.55 13.44 9.84
C SER A 229 14.88 12.36 8.80
N THR A 230 14.99 12.78 7.55
CA THR A 230 15.43 11.94 6.42
C THR A 230 16.85 12.30 5.94
N ARG A 231 17.59 13.17 6.68
CA ARG A 231 18.92 13.64 6.28
C ARG A 231 19.96 12.53 6.08
N GLY A 232 19.76 11.36 6.72
CA GLY A 232 20.60 10.18 6.54
C GLY A 232 20.44 9.48 5.19
N GLY A 233 19.40 9.81 4.41
CA GLY A 233 19.11 9.21 3.10
C GLY A 233 19.12 7.68 3.17
N GLN A 234 19.83 7.02 2.24
CA GLN A 234 19.90 5.57 2.13
C GLN A 234 20.50 4.85 3.36
N LYS A 235 21.27 5.57 4.22
CA LYS A 235 21.80 5.00 5.47
C LYS A 235 20.69 4.65 6.47
N LEU A 236 19.49 5.22 6.32
CA LEU A 236 18.32 4.94 7.16
C LEU A 236 17.52 3.72 6.68
N LYS A 237 17.93 3.05 5.61
CA LYS A 237 17.25 1.86 5.10
C LYS A 237 17.26 0.75 6.16
N GLY A 238 16.07 0.18 6.46
CA GLY A 238 15.92 -0.88 7.46
C GLY A 238 16.00 -0.43 8.92
N VAL A 239 16.25 0.87 9.20
CA VAL A 239 16.28 1.40 10.56
C VAL A 239 14.87 1.82 10.98
N LYS A 240 14.47 1.49 12.23
CA LYS A 240 13.22 1.99 12.85
C LYS A 240 13.31 3.52 12.94
N ARG A 241 12.46 4.22 12.17
CA ARG A 241 12.48 5.70 12.05
C ARG A 241 11.10 6.34 12.14
N HIS A 242 10.03 5.54 12.24
CA HIS A 242 8.65 5.99 12.35
C HIS A 242 8.05 5.54 13.67
N PRO A 243 7.05 6.27 14.21
CA PRO A 243 6.46 6.02 15.52
C PRO A 243 5.84 4.63 15.71
N THR A 244 5.59 4.31 16.97
CA THR A 244 4.71 3.22 17.40
C THR A 244 3.47 3.83 18.02
N ILE A 245 2.30 3.41 17.56
CA ILE A 245 0.98 3.79 18.05
C ILE A 245 0.37 2.55 18.70
N GLU A 246 0.09 2.61 20.00
CA GLU A 246 -0.51 1.49 20.71
C GLU A 246 -2.03 1.38 20.46
N ASP A 247 -2.68 0.40 21.10
CA ASP A 247 -4.10 0.13 20.90
C ASP A 247 -5.02 1.26 21.37
N ASN A 248 -6.19 1.37 20.75
CA ASN A 248 -7.27 2.28 21.11
C ASN A 248 -6.89 3.77 21.07
N VAL A 249 -5.91 4.14 20.25
CA VAL A 249 -5.46 5.54 20.06
C VAL A 249 -6.36 6.23 19.03
N ILE A 250 -6.68 7.50 19.29
CA ILE A 250 -7.39 8.39 18.35
C ILE A 250 -6.46 9.53 17.97
N ILE A 251 -6.26 9.75 16.67
CA ILE A 251 -5.40 10.81 16.14
C ILE A 251 -6.24 11.73 15.27
N TYR A 252 -6.54 12.92 15.78
CA TYR A 252 -7.34 13.91 15.06
C TYR A 252 -6.58 14.62 13.94
N ALA A 253 -7.34 15.31 13.11
CA ALA A 253 -6.92 15.88 11.83
C ALA A 253 -5.64 16.73 11.91
N GLY A 254 -4.75 16.55 10.94
CA GLY A 254 -3.54 17.37 10.77
C GLY A 254 -2.44 17.13 11.78
N ALA A 255 -2.59 16.22 12.73
CA ALA A 255 -1.55 15.90 13.69
C ALA A 255 -0.32 15.29 13.02
N SER A 256 0.88 15.67 13.46
CA SER A 256 2.17 15.13 13.02
C SER A 256 2.86 14.41 14.17
N ILE A 257 3.10 13.12 14.04
CA ILE A 257 3.76 12.26 15.02
C ILE A 257 5.02 11.71 14.36
N LEU A 258 6.19 12.09 14.87
CA LEU A 258 7.45 11.86 14.18
C LEU A 258 8.49 11.19 15.07
N GLY A 259 9.30 10.30 14.46
CA GLY A 259 10.47 9.70 15.09
C GLY A 259 10.31 8.24 15.49
N GLY A 260 11.37 7.44 15.30
CA GLY A 260 11.34 5.99 15.53
C GLY A 260 11.24 5.57 16.99
N GLU A 261 11.63 6.43 17.91
CA GLU A 261 11.55 6.21 19.36
C GLU A 261 10.23 6.75 19.95
N THR A 262 9.45 7.49 19.15
CA THR A 262 8.16 8.04 19.59
C THR A 262 7.15 6.93 19.75
N VAL A 263 6.55 6.84 20.94
CA VAL A 263 5.48 5.89 21.27
C VAL A 263 4.26 6.67 21.76
N ILE A 264 3.12 6.45 21.13
CA ILE A 264 1.81 6.94 21.59
C ILE A 264 1.16 5.82 22.37
N GLY A 265 1.01 6.02 23.68
CA GLY A 265 0.50 5.00 24.60
C GLY A 265 -0.97 4.67 24.38
N ARG A 266 -1.35 3.48 24.83
CA ARG A 266 -2.71 2.92 24.71
C ARG A 266 -3.79 3.90 25.18
N GLY A 267 -4.83 4.07 24.38
CA GLY A 267 -5.98 4.90 24.69
C GLY A 267 -5.74 6.41 24.62
N ALA A 268 -4.56 6.84 24.18
CA ALA A 268 -4.26 8.26 24.03
C ALA A 268 -5.13 8.90 22.95
N VAL A 269 -5.50 10.16 23.16
CA VAL A 269 -6.22 10.99 22.21
C VAL A 269 -5.34 12.16 21.82
N ILE A 270 -4.96 12.23 20.53
CA ILE A 270 -4.11 13.26 19.96
C ILE A 270 -5.00 14.32 19.31
N GLY A 271 -4.92 15.56 19.82
CA GLY A 271 -5.69 16.70 19.29
C GLY A 271 -5.27 17.09 17.87
N SER A 272 -6.17 17.80 17.19
CA SER A 272 -5.91 18.31 15.83
C SER A 272 -4.69 19.21 15.78
N ASN A 273 -3.89 19.09 14.69
CA ASN A 273 -2.69 19.86 14.44
C ASN A 273 -1.58 19.75 15.53
N ALA A 274 -1.66 18.74 16.40
CA ALA A 274 -0.60 18.47 17.36
C ALA A 274 0.70 18.06 16.65
N PHE A 275 1.86 18.54 17.17
CA PHE A 275 3.18 18.17 16.67
C PHE A 275 3.95 17.41 17.76
N ILE A 276 4.18 16.12 17.58
CA ILE A 276 4.71 15.22 18.60
C ILE A 276 6.00 14.56 18.08
N THR A 277 7.07 14.72 18.83
CA THR A 277 8.40 14.14 18.53
C THR A 277 8.99 13.34 19.68
N LEU A 278 8.27 13.26 20.81
CA LEU A 278 8.63 12.53 22.01
C LEU A 278 7.51 11.57 22.40
N SER A 279 7.86 10.49 23.09
CA SER A 279 6.88 9.51 23.55
C SER A 279 5.90 10.11 24.54
N LEU A 280 4.62 9.87 24.33
CA LEU A 280 3.55 10.14 25.28
C LEU A 280 3.22 8.82 25.99
N ILE A 281 3.99 8.49 27.03
CA ILE A 281 3.80 7.35 27.90
C ILE A 281 2.94 7.84 29.07
N HIS A 282 1.71 7.36 29.18
CA HIS A 282 0.71 7.72 30.20
C HIS A 282 0.15 9.16 30.08
N ILE A 283 -0.86 9.35 29.23
CA ILE A 283 -1.86 10.37 29.46
C ILE A 283 -3.14 9.62 29.82
N SER A 284 -3.43 9.56 31.11
CA SER A 284 -4.68 9.04 31.64
C SER A 284 -5.83 10.06 31.53
N GLU A 285 -5.56 11.26 31.01
CA GLU A 285 -6.57 12.29 30.75
C GLU A 285 -6.32 12.97 29.39
N PRO A 286 -7.39 13.33 28.64
CA PRO A 286 -7.22 14.09 27.42
C PRO A 286 -6.62 15.46 27.74
N THR A 287 -5.44 15.73 27.22
CA THR A 287 -4.88 17.09 27.27
C THR A 287 -5.77 17.98 26.40
N ARG A 288 -6.73 18.67 27.01
CA ARG A 288 -7.37 19.82 26.38
C ARG A 288 -6.31 20.92 26.29
N GLN A 289 -5.67 21.07 25.14
CA GLN A 289 -5.06 22.35 24.79
C GLN A 289 -6.22 23.31 24.52
N GLU A 290 -6.49 24.21 25.45
CA GLU A 290 -7.30 25.38 25.18
C GLU A 290 -6.59 26.17 24.07
N ALA A 291 -7.31 26.44 22.99
CA ALA A 291 -6.87 27.35 21.96
C ALA A 291 -6.73 28.74 22.60
N ILE A 292 -5.52 29.32 22.48
CA ILE A 292 -5.27 30.75 22.73
C ILE A 292 -5.61 31.51 21.48
#